data_79e7f34baea7f6c0f32296b031679486
#
_entry.id   79e7f34baea7f6c0f32296b031679486
#
_cell.length_a   1.000
_cell.length_b   1.000
_cell.length_c   1.000
_cell.angle_alpha   90.00
_cell.angle_beta   90.00
_cell.angle_gamma   90.00
#
_symmetry.space_group_name_H-M   'P 1'
#
loop_
_entity.id
_entity.type
_entity.pdbx_description
1 polymer ?
#
loop_
_entity_poly.entity_id
_entity_poly.type
_entity_poly.pdbx_seq_one_letter_code
_entity_poly.pdbx_strand_id
1 'polypeptide(L)'
;MKVAVQPAWPGVIEAYRERMPVEPGWKIVTLGEGGTPLLPAPYLSDRVGCEVFLKVDGANPTGSFKDRGMTMAVTDAKAHGQQGVICASTGNTSASAAAYAARAGMTCAVLVPQGKIALGKLAQAVAHGARILQIDGNFDDCLELARKTAQDYPVAALVNSVNPTRIAGQASAAYEVCDVLGRAPDIHCLPVGNAGNITAYWPVSYTHLTLPTKRIV
;
A
#
# COMPACT_ATOMS: atom_id res chain seq x y z
N MET A 1 35.23 6.81 -17.76
CA MET A 1 34.54 7.59 -16.74
C MET A 1 33.40 6.70 -16.19
N LYS A 2 33.51 6.19 -14.95
CA LYS A 2 32.45 5.42 -14.34
C LYS A 2 31.37 6.43 -13.90
N VAL A 3 30.19 6.40 -14.56
CA VAL A 3 29.03 7.16 -14.11
C VAL A 3 28.62 6.56 -12.77
N ALA A 4 28.68 7.34 -11.70
CA ALA A 4 28.13 6.93 -10.41
C ALA A 4 26.59 6.90 -10.57
N VAL A 5 26.04 5.71 -10.78
CA VAL A 5 24.60 5.52 -10.76
C VAL A 5 24.18 5.66 -9.30
N GLN A 6 23.35 6.65 -8.99
CA GLN A 6 22.74 6.72 -7.67
C GLN A 6 21.98 5.40 -7.44
N PRO A 7 22.05 4.82 -6.24
CA PRO A 7 21.31 3.61 -5.95
C PRO A 7 19.81 3.89 -6.19
N ALA A 8 19.20 3.04 -7.01
CA ALA A 8 17.77 3.14 -7.28
C ALA A 8 16.97 2.99 -5.97
N TRP A 9 15.81 3.62 -5.86
CA TRP A 9 14.93 3.46 -4.73
C TRP A 9 14.61 1.96 -4.50
N PRO A 10 14.85 1.42 -3.30
CA PRO A 10 14.80 -0.03 -3.09
C PRO A 10 13.40 -0.58 -2.81
N GLY A 11 12.37 0.27 -2.79
CA GLY A 11 11.04 -0.05 -2.29
C GLY A 11 10.89 0.24 -0.79
N VAL A 12 9.63 0.35 -0.32
CA VAL A 12 9.34 0.84 1.03
C VAL A 12 9.84 -0.07 2.15
N ILE A 13 9.83 -1.40 1.93
CA ILE A 13 10.29 -2.34 2.96
C ILE A 13 11.78 -2.18 3.24
N GLU A 14 12.60 -2.13 2.21
CA GLU A 14 14.05 -1.97 2.38
C GLU A 14 14.42 -0.57 2.86
N ALA A 15 13.71 0.46 2.39
CA ALA A 15 13.95 1.84 2.83
C ALA A 15 13.64 2.05 4.32
N TYR A 16 12.66 1.33 4.85
CA TYR A 16 12.19 1.47 6.24
C TYR A 16 12.22 0.14 7.01
N ARG A 17 13.18 -0.73 6.70
CA ARG A 17 13.24 -2.10 7.24
C ARG A 17 13.14 -2.17 8.77
N GLU A 18 13.78 -1.26 9.48
CA GLU A 18 13.76 -1.21 10.94
C GLU A 18 12.38 -0.84 11.53
N ARG A 19 11.50 -0.28 10.69
CA ARG A 19 10.14 0.14 11.06
C ARG A 19 9.06 -0.78 10.50
N MET A 20 9.47 -1.82 9.77
CA MET A 20 8.57 -2.79 9.15
C MET A 20 8.58 -4.13 9.92
N PRO A 21 7.44 -4.80 10.06
CA PRO A 21 7.37 -6.11 10.70
C PRO A 21 7.90 -7.21 9.74
N VAL A 22 9.20 -7.18 9.48
CA VAL A 22 9.89 -8.09 8.57
C VAL A 22 10.99 -8.82 9.32
N GLU A 23 10.96 -10.15 9.28
CA GLU A 23 11.96 -10.99 9.92
C GLU A 23 13.21 -11.19 9.04
N PRO A 24 14.37 -11.49 9.65
CA PRO A 24 15.55 -11.85 8.90
C PRO A 24 15.31 -13.05 7.98
N GLY A 25 15.80 -12.95 6.74
CA GLY A 25 15.67 -14.04 5.76
C GLY A 25 14.40 -13.99 4.89
N TRP A 26 13.44 -13.12 5.18
CA TRP A 26 12.29 -12.97 4.30
C TRP A 26 12.71 -12.45 2.91
N LYS A 27 12.15 -13.07 1.88
CA LYS A 27 12.33 -12.62 0.49
C LYS A 27 11.34 -11.51 0.17
N ILE A 28 11.84 -10.29 0.06
CA ILE A 28 11.02 -9.12 -0.17
C ILE A 28 10.42 -9.13 -1.58
N VAL A 29 9.12 -8.90 -1.65
CA VAL A 29 8.36 -8.75 -2.90
C VAL A 29 8.16 -7.26 -3.15
N THR A 30 8.85 -6.68 -4.12
CA THR A 30 8.74 -5.25 -4.44
C THR A 30 8.64 -5.02 -5.94
N LEU A 31 7.98 -3.95 -6.33
CA LEU A 31 7.93 -3.35 -7.66
C LEU A 31 8.58 -1.95 -7.66
N GLY A 32 9.27 -1.57 -6.57
CA GLY A 32 9.87 -0.26 -6.42
C GLY A 32 8.88 0.81 -5.95
N GLU A 33 7.84 0.42 -5.24
CA GLU A 33 6.84 1.32 -4.65
C GLU A 33 7.45 2.23 -3.58
N GLY A 34 6.80 3.37 -3.35
CA GLY A 34 7.29 4.41 -2.46
C GLY A 34 8.29 5.35 -3.13
N GLY A 35 8.99 6.18 -2.36
CA GLY A 35 9.85 7.23 -2.89
C GLY A 35 9.10 8.22 -3.79
N THR A 36 7.78 8.33 -3.62
CA THR A 36 6.94 9.17 -4.46
C THR A 36 7.22 10.66 -4.20
N PRO A 37 7.09 11.53 -5.21
CA PRO A 37 7.38 12.95 -5.04
C PRO A 37 6.56 13.60 -3.94
N LEU A 38 7.19 14.50 -3.16
CA LEU A 38 6.53 15.49 -2.32
C LEU A 38 6.77 16.85 -2.98
N LEU A 39 5.75 17.40 -3.64
CA LEU A 39 5.87 18.60 -4.49
C LEU A 39 5.27 19.82 -3.77
N PRO A 40 5.97 20.98 -3.75
CA PRO A 40 5.35 22.21 -3.31
C PRO A 40 4.21 22.60 -4.24
N ALA A 41 3.15 23.18 -3.68
CA ALA A 41 1.97 23.64 -4.41
C ALA A 41 1.73 25.15 -4.23
N PRO A 42 2.51 26.03 -4.88
CA PRO A 42 2.49 27.48 -4.64
C PRO A 42 1.10 28.09 -4.82
N TYR A 43 0.38 27.72 -5.86
CA TYR A 43 -0.98 28.20 -6.10
C TYR A 43 -1.95 27.89 -4.93
N LEU A 44 -1.86 26.69 -4.36
CA LEU A 44 -2.68 26.35 -3.20
C LEU A 44 -2.19 27.07 -1.95
N SER A 45 -0.88 27.19 -1.78
CA SER A 45 -0.28 27.89 -0.65
C SER A 45 -0.75 29.34 -0.58
N ASP A 46 -0.74 30.05 -1.69
CA ASP A 46 -1.21 31.42 -1.78
C ASP A 46 -2.70 31.57 -1.43
N ARG A 47 -3.50 30.57 -1.81
CA ARG A 47 -4.94 30.60 -1.56
C ARG A 47 -5.33 30.32 -0.10
N VAL A 48 -4.55 29.51 0.59
CA VAL A 48 -4.88 29.09 1.99
C VAL A 48 -4.01 29.78 3.02
N GLY A 49 -3.00 30.53 2.62
CA GLY A 49 -2.13 31.29 3.53
C GLY A 49 -1.14 30.44 4.34
N CYS A 50 -0.81 29.23 3.87
CA CYS A 50 0.20 28.38 4.48
C CYS A 50 0.91 27.53 3.43
N GLU A 51 2.08 26.98 3.74
CA GLU A 51 2.81 26.10 2.83
C GLU A 51 2.03 24.80 2.58
N VAL A 52 1.77 24.50 1.31
CA VAL A 52 1.08 23.28 0.88
C VAL A 52 2.03 22.43 0.04
N PHE A 53 2.08 21.13 0.37
CA PHE A 53 2.81 20.11 -0.37
C PHE A 53 1.86 19.00 -0.82
N LEU A 54 2.12 18.43 -1.98
CA LEU A 54 1.36 17.32 -2.55
C LEU A 54 2.21 16.05 -2.56
N LYS A 55 1.79 15.05 -1.80
CA LYS A 55 2.37 13.70 -1.87
C LYS A 55 1.73 12.94 -3.04
N VAL A 56 2.51 12.69 -4.10
CA VAL A 56 2.00 12.18 -5.37
C VAL A 56 2.02 10.65 -5.38
N ASP A 57 1.15 10.02 -4.61
CA ASP A 57 1.07 8.55 -4.52
C ASP A 57 0.50 7.86 -5.77
N GLY A 58 0.00 8.63 -6.74
CA GLY A 58 -0.28 8.14 -8.09
C GLY A 58 0.96 7.73 -8.88
N ALA A 59 2.17 8.10 -8.43
CA ALA A 59 3.44 7.68 -9.02
C ALA A 59 3.88 6.26 -8.61
N ASN A 60 3.16 5.59 -7.72
CA ASN A 60 3.42 4.19 -7.40
C ASN A 60 3.17 3.25 -8.60
N PRO A 61 3.76 2.05 -8.66
CA PRO A 61 3.74 1.14 -9.81
C PRO A 61 2.35 0.84 -10.40
N THR A 62 1.32 0.66 -9.56
CA THR A 62 -0.07 0.45 -10.05
C THR A 62 -0.93 1.71 -10.01
N GLY A 63 -0.32 2.88 -9.87
CA GLY A 63 -0.99 4.17 -9.90
C GLY A 63 -1.70 4.55 -8.59
N SER A 64 -1.37 3.94 -7.46
CA SER A 64 -2.01 4.27 -6.19
C SER A 64 -1.16 3.92 -4.95
N PHE A 65 -1.53 4.55 -3.82
CA PHE A 65 -0.94 4.26 -2.50
C PHE A 65 -1.11 2.81 -2.03
N LYS A 66 -1.99 2.02 -2.68
CA LYS A 66 -2.24 0.63 -2.30
C LYS A 66 -0.98 -0.23 -2.36
N ASP A 67 -0.06 0.12 -3.23
CA ASP A 67 1.20 -0.59 -3.44
C ASP A 67 2.05 -0.65 -2.18
N ARG A 68 2.07 0.42 -1.39
CA ARG A 68 2.81 0.50 -0.12
C ARG A 68 2.40 -0.57 0.89
N GLY A 69 1.10 -0.79 1.02
CA GLY A 69 0.60 -1.85 1.90
C GLY A 69 0.66 -3.23 1.26
N MET A 70 0.55 -3.29 -0.08
CA MET A 70 0.49 -4.57 -0.78
C MET A 70 1.85 -5.26 -0.83
N THR A 71 2.95 -4.51 -1.01
CA THR A 71 4.30 -5.07 -0.92
C THR A 71 4.50 -5.80 0.42
N MET A 72 4.04 -5.19 1.52
CA MET A 72 4.17 -5.77 2.86
C MET A 72 3.29 -7.01 3.04
N ALA A 73 2.01 -6.94 2.64
CA ALA A 73 1.08 -8.06 2.78
C ALA A 73 1.48 -9.27 1.94
N VAL A 74 1.97 -9.05 0.72
CA VAL A 74 2.39 -10.15 -0.16
C VAL A 74 3.75 -10.72 0.27
N THR A 75 4.65 -9.89 0.78
CA THR A 75 5.91 -10.36 1.39
C THR A 75 5.63 -11.24 2.60
N ASP A 76 4.74 -10.82 3.50
CA ASP A 76 4.31 -11.59 4.67
C ASP A 76 3.65 -12.91 4.26
N ALA A 77 2.68 -12.88 3.35
CA ALA A 77 2.02 -14.07 2.84
C ALA A 77 3.02 -15.09 2.26
N LYS A 78 3.98 -14.61 1.48
CA LYS A 78 5.02 -15.45 0.87
C LYS A 78 5.96 -16.05 1.91
N ALA A 79 6.34 -15.28 2.93
CA ALA A 79 7.20 -15.73 4.02
C ALA A 79 6.54 -16.85 4.85
N HIS A 80 5.21 -16.79 5.00
CA HIS A 80 4.42 -17.83 5.67
C HIS A 80 4.00 -18.99 4.76
N GLY A 81 4.54 -19.10 3.54
CA GLY A 81 4.31 -20.21 2.63
C GLY A 81 2.94 -20.21 1.96
N GLN A 82 2.19 -19.11 2.02
CA GLN A 82 0.91 -19.00 1.33
C GLN A 82 1.12 -18.97 -0.19
N GLN A 83 0.21 -19.61 -0.92
CA GLN A 83 0.32 -19.79 -2.38
C GLN A 83 -0.47 -18.77 -3.17
N GLY A 84 -1.33 -18.00 -2.50
CA GLY A 84 -2.18 -17.01 -3.14
C GLY A 84 -2.62 -15.90 -2.21
N VAL A 85 -3.20 -14.88 -2.81
CA VAL A 85 -3.87 -13.78 -2.11
C VAL A 85 -5.31 -13.67 -2.59
N ILE A 86 -6.19 -13.23 -1.69
CA ILE A 86 -7.61 -13.02 -1.97
C ILE A 86 -8.02 -11.64 -1.49
N CYS A 87 -8.86 -10.93 -2.27
CA CYS A 87 -9.44 -9.67 -1.86
C CYS A 87 -10.83 -9.44 -2.47
N ALA A 88 -11.66 -8.70 -1.77
CA ALA A 88 -12.88 -8.10 -2.33
C ALA A 88 -12.56 -6.67 -2.77
N SER A 89 -12.55 -6.40 -4.06
CA SER A 89 -12.28 -5.05 -4.59
C SER A 89 -12.56 -4.93 -6.07
N THR A 90 -13.18 -3.83 -6.49
CA THR A 90 -13.36 -3.44 -7.90
C THR A 90 -12.39 -2.32 -8.34
N GLY A 91 -11.36 -2.00 -7.55
CA GLY A 91 -10.52 -0.82 -7.77
C GLY A 91 -9.03 -1.05 -7.49
N ASN A 92 -8.38 -0.02 -6.93
CA ASN A 92 -6.92 0.00 -6.73
C ASN A 92 -6.38 -1.16 -5.87
N THR A 93 -7.17 -1.72 -4.94
CA THR A 93 -6.73 -2.88 -4.15
C THR A 93 -6.57 -4.12 -5.02
N SER A 94 -7.52 -4.38 -5.94
CA SER A 94 -7.41 -5.53 -6.85
C SER A 94 -6.27 -5.38 -7.84
N ALA A 95 -6.05 -4.18 -8.39
CA ALA A 95 -4.93 -3.91 -9.29
C ALA A 95 -3.58 -4.16 -8.60
N SER A 96 -3.40 -3.61 -7.41
CA SER A 96 -2.18 -3.78 -6.62
C SER A 96 -2.00 -5.24 -6.19
N ALA A 97 -3.05 -5.91 -5.67
CA ALA A 97 -2.95 -7.32 -5.27
C ALA A 97 -2.51 -8.23 -6.43
N ALA A 98 -3.08 -8.03 -7.61
CA ALA A 98 -2.73 -8.80 -8.80
C ALA A 98 -1.26 -8.58 -9.22
N ALA A 99 -0.81 -7.33 -9.26
CA ALA A 99 0.56 -6.99 -9.64
C ALA A 99 1.60 -7.60 -8.69
N TYR A 100 1.39 -7.46 -7.37
CA TYR A 100 2.33 -7.99 -6.38
C TYR A 100 2.27 -9.51 -6.25
N ALA A 101 1.08 -10.12 -6.40
CA ALA A 101 0.95 -11.58 -6.47
C ALA A 101 1.69 -12.16 -7.68
N ALA A 102 1.53 -11.55 -8.86
CA ALA A 102 2.27 -11.93 -10.06
C ALA A 102 3.79 -11.81 -9.84
N ARG A 103 4.25 -10.71 -9.23
CA ARG A 103 5.67 -10.52 -8.87
C ARG A 103 6.19 -11.59 -7.92
N ALA A 104 5.33 -12.06 -7.01
CA ALA A 104 5.65 -13.11 -6.04
C ALA A 104 5.58 -14.53 -6.60
N GLY A 105 5.02 -14.72 -7.79
CA GLY A 105 4.68 -16.04 -8.34
C GLY A 105 3.49 -16.69 -7.61
N MET A 106 2.58 -15.88 -7.06
CA MET A 106 1.41 -16.31 -6.30
C MET A 106 0.12 -16.11 -7.12
N THR A 107 -0.91 -16.90 -6.83
CA THR A 107 -2.25 -16.68 -7.41
C THR A 107 -2.94 -15.50 -6.75
N CYS A 108 -3.67 -14.69 -7.54
CA CYS A 108 -4.54 -13.63 -7.01
C CYS A 108 -6.00 -13.94 -7.35
N ALA A 109 -6.87 -14.01 -6.35
CA ALA A 109 -8.31 -14.09 -6.49
C ALA A 109 -8.96 -12.76 -6.09
N VAL A 110 -9.79 -12.22 -6.97
CA VAL A 110 -10.51 -10.96 -6.75
C VAL A 110 -12.01 -11.22 -6.78
N LEU A 111 -12.69 -11.00 -5.66
CA LEU A 111 -14.13 -11.13 -5.55
C LEU A 111 -14.79 -9.78 -5.84
N VAL A 112 -15.79 -9.81 -6.71
CA VAL A 112 -16.54 -8.62 -7.12
C VAL A 112 -18.04 -8.92 -7.16
N PRO A 113 -18.91 -7.95 -6.81
CA PRO A 113 -20.34 -8.11 -6.95
C PRO A 113 -20.74 -8.27 -8.41
N GLN A 114 -21.68 -9.18 -8.71
CA GLN A 114 -22.19 -9.39 -10.05
C GLN A 114 -22.83 -8.10 -10.59
N GLY A 115 -22.60 -7.81 -11.87
CA GLY A 115 -23.20 -6.65 -12.57
C GLY A 115 -22.60 -5.28 -12.20
N LYS A 116 -21.65 -5.19 -11.26
CA LYS A 116 -21.01 -3.93 -10.84
C LYS A 116 -19.53 -3.85 -11.27
N ILE A 117 -19.22 -4.39 -12.43
CA ILE A 117 -17.85 -4.39 -12.94
C ILE A 117 -17.59 -3.12 -13.75
N ALA A 118 -16.84 -2.18 -13.19
CA ALA A 118 -16.21 -1.13 -13.97
C ALA A 118 -14.98 -1.73 -14.68
N LEU A 119 -15.15 -2.16 -15.93
CA LEU A 119 -14.12 -2.85 -16.71
C LEU A 119 -12.76 -2.15 -16.68
N GLY A 120 -12.74 -0.81 -16.74
CA GLY A 120 -11.49 -0.04 -16.70
C GLY A 120 -10.71 -0.17 -15.38
N LYS A 121 -11.39 -0.36 -14.25
CA LYS A 121 -10.72 -0.53 -12.94
C LYS A 121 -10.20 -1.95 -12.73
N LEU A 122 -10.86 -2.96 -13.32
CA LEU A 122 -10.42 -4.36 -13.24
C LEU A 122 -9.41 -4.72 -14.33
N ALA A 123 -9.26 -3.91 -15.37
CA ALA A 123 -8.35 -4.18 -16.48
C ALA A 123 -6.92 -4.45 -16.00
N GLN A 124 -6.41 -3.69 -15.04
CA GLN A 124 -5.08 -3.92 -14.47
C GLN A 124 -5.00 -5.28 -13.76
N ALA A 125 -6.00 -5.64 -12.96
CA ALA A 125 -6.01 -6.93 -12.26
C ALA A 125 -6.01 -8.09 -13.24
N VAL A 126 -6.81 -8.00 -14.30
CA VAL A 126 -6.86 -9.01 -15.38
C VAL A 126 -5.52 -9.07 -16.13
N ALA A 127 -4.93 -7.92 -16.47
CA ALA A 127 -3.64 -7.85 -17.17
C ALA A 127 -2.50 -8.49 -16.37
N HIS A 128 -2.57 -8.44 -15.04
CA HIS A 128 -1.63 -9.13 -14.15
C HIS A 128 -2.02 -10.58 -13.82
N GLY A 129 -3.02 -11.15 -14.51
CA GLY A 129 -3.40 -12.56 -14.38
C GLY A 129 -4.25 -12.91 -13.16
N ALA A 130 -4.91 -11.94 -12.53
CA ALA A 130 -5.83 -12.24 -11.43
C ALA A 130 -7.06 -13.02 -11.91
N ARG A 131 -7.54 -13.93 -11.09
CA ARG A 131 -8.82 -14.61 -11.26
C ARG A 131 -9.94 -13.77 -10.69
N ILE A 132 -10.85 -13.33 -11.54
CA ILE A 132 -12.01 -12.52 -11.13
C ILE A 132 -13.17 -13.46 -10.87
N LEU A 133 -13.71 -13.43 -9.63
CA LEU A 133 -14.84 -14.22 -9.19
C LEU A 133 -16.03 -13.29 -8.96
N GLN A 134 -17.09 -13.45 -9.75
CA GLN A 134 -18.33 -12.71 -9.58
C GLN A 134 -19.20 -13.40 -8.54
N ILE A 135 -19.65 -12.64 -7.56
CA ILE A 135 -20.47 -13.13 -6.46
C ILE A 135 -21.87 -12.52 -6.61
N ASP A 136 -22.89 -13.35 -6.50
CA ASP A 136 -24.27 -12.90 -6.41
C ASP A 136 -24.53 -12.32 -5.02
N GLY A 137 -24.40 -10.99 -4.93
CA GLY A 137 -24.46 -10.24 -3.69
C GLY A 137 -23.88 -8.84 -3.83
N ASN A 138 -23.69 -8.20 -2.71
CA ASN A 138 -23.10 -6.86 -2.61
C ASN A 138 -21.59 -6.92 -2.25
N PHE A 139 -20.99 -5.76 -1.98
CA PHE A 139 -19.56 -5.68 -1.62
C PHE A 139 -19.24 -6.33 -0.26
N ASP A 140 -20.16 -6.22 0.70
CA ASP A 140 -19.95 -6.78 2.03
C ASP A 140 -20.01 -8.31 1.98
N ASP A 141 -20.89 -8.88 1.16
CA ASP A 141 -20.95 -10.32 0.89
C ASP A 141 -19.64 -10.83 0.27
N CYS A 142 -19.06 -10.08 -0.68
CA CYS A 142 -17.75 -10.41 -1.25
C CYS A 142 -16.65 -10.37 -0.19
N LEU A 143 -16.66 -9.39 0.69
CA LEU A 143 -15.65 -9.24 1.73
C LEU A 143 -15.77 -10.34 2.79
N GLU A 144 -16.99 -10.68 3.19
CA GLU A 144 -17.25 -11.78 4.13
C GLU A 144 -16.79 -13.11 3.54
N LEU A 145 -17.15 -13.39 2.28
CA LEU A 145 -16.70 -14.59 1.59
C LEU A 145 -15.18 -14.66 1.48
N ALA A 146 -14.52 -13.52 1.16
CA ALA A 146 -13.05 -13.48 1.11
C ALA A 146 -12.41 -13.77 2.46
N ARG A 147 -12.97 -13.23 3.56
CA ARG A 147 -12.52 -13.51 4.93
C ARG A 147 -12.68 -14.98 5.28
N LYS A 148 -13.88 -15.52 5.06
CA LYS A 148 -14.18 -16.93 5.33
C LYS A 148 -13.26 -17.86 4.52
N THR A 149 -13.08 -17.56 3.23
CA THR A 149 -12.18 -18.35 2.38
C THR A 149 -10.75 -18.34 2.92
N ALA A 150 -10.21 -17.19 3.36
CA ALA A 150 -8.87 -17.12 3.93
C ALA A 150 -8.75 -17.83 5.28
N GLN A 151 -9.83 -17.91 6.06
CA GLN A 151 -9.87 -18.65 7.32
C GLN A 151 -9.93 -20.17 7.10
N ASP A 152 -10.80 -20.60 6.19
CA ASP A 152 -11.02 -22.03 5.90
C ASP A 152 -9.85 -22.63 5.08
N TYR A 153 -9.19 -21.79 4.29
CA TYR A 153 -8.08 -22.17 3.39
C TYR A 153 -6.85 -21.30 3.63
N PRO A 154 -6.02 -21.59 4.65
CA PRO A 154 -4.88 -20.75 5.02
C PRO A 154 -3.76 -20.68 3.97
N VAL A 155 -3.94 -21.33 2.82
CA VAL A 155 -3.05 -21.19 1.65
C VAL A 155 -3.24 -19.85 0.92
N ALA A 156 -4.30 -19.09 1.23
CA ALA A 156 -4.59 -17.78 0.66
C ALA A 156 -4.64 -16.69 1.74
N ALA A 157 -3.86 -15.63 1.54
CA ALA A 157 -3.89 -14.46 2.43
C ALA A 157 -5.00 -13.48 2.07
N LEU A 158 -5.78 -13.03 3.04
CA LEU A 158 -6.68 -11.89 2.85
C LEU A 158 -5.87 -10.58 2.81
N VAL A 159 -5.96 -9.85 1.70
CA VAL A 159 -5.21 -8.58 1.52
C VAL A 159 -6.11 -7.35 1.42
N ASN A 160 -7.26 -7.35 2.07
CA ASN A 160 -8.10 -6.16 2.28
C ASN A 160 -7.50 -5.20 3.32
N SER A 161 -8.12 -4.03 3.51
CA SER A 161 -7.63 -2.96 4.41
C SER A 161 -7.56 -3.36 5.90
N VAL A 162 -8.21 -4.43 6.28
CA VAL A 162 -8.18 -5.01 7.65
C VAL A 162 -6.90 -5.77 7.95
N ASN A 163 -6.07 -6.04 6.96
CA ASN A 163 -4.81 -6.77 7.14
C ASN A 163 -3.77 -5.84 7.83
N PRO A 164 -3.22 -6.22 9.00
CA PRO A 164 -2.33 -5.35 9.77
C PRO A 164 -0.99 -5.08 9.08
N THR A 165 -0.46 -6.03 8.32
CA THR A 165 0.80 -5.82 7.59
C THR A 165 0.64 -4.79 6.48
N ARG A 166 -0.57 -4.68 5.89
CA ARG A 166 -0.87 -3.58 4.98
C ARG A 166 -0.81 -2.21 5.64
N ILE A 167 -1.31 -2.09 6.87
CA ILE A 167 -1.26 -0.83 7.63
C ILE A 167 0.20 -0.43 7.87
N ALA A 168 1.06 -1.38 8.25
CA ALA A 168 2.49 -1.11 8.42
C ALA A 168 3.14 -0.59 7.13
N GLY A 169 2.89 -1.23 5.99
CA GLY A 169 3.42 -0.77 4.70
C GLY A 169 2.89 0.62 4.28
N GLN A 170 1.60 0.90 4.54
CA GLN A 170 1.00 2.20 4.24
C GLN A 170 1.61 3.35 5.07
N ALA A 171 2.09 3.09 6.28
CA ALA A 171 2.74 4.09 7.13
C ALA A 171 3.97 4.72 6.46
N SER A 172 4.59 4.04 5.49
CA SER A 172 5.77 4.54 4.76
C SER A 172 5.55 5.89 4.08
N ALA A 173 4.33 6.22 3.65
CA ALA A 173 4.05 7.54 3.07
C ALA A 173 4.20 8.67 4.09
N ALA A 174 3.80 8.43 5.34
CA ALA A 174 4.00 9.40 6.42
C ALA A 174 5.47 9.49 6.82
N TYR A 175 6.23 8.38 6.83
CA TYR A 175 7.67 8.42 7.03
C TYR A 175 8.36 9.28 5.97
N GLU A 176 8.07 9.05 4.68
CA GLU A 176 8.63 9.84 3.58
C GLU A 176 8.32 11.34 3.70
N VAL A 177 7.10 11.70 4.12
CA VAL A 177 6.73 13.11 4.37
C VAL A 177 7.56 13.69 5.49
N CYS A 178 7.67 13.00 6.63
CA CYS A 178 8.44 13.46 7.77
C CYS A 178 9.95 13.56 7.46
N ASP A 179 10.48 12.60 6.69
CA ASP A 179 11.90 12.59 6.30
C ASP A 179 12.25 13.79 5.40
N VAL A 180 11.37 14.14 4.46
CA VAL A 180 11.58 15.30 3.55
C VAL A 180 11.40 16.63 4.30
N LEU A 181 10.39 16.75 5.17
CA LEU A 181 10.10 17.99 5.89
C LEU A 181 10.99 18.16 7.15
N GLY A 182 11.66 17.10 7.59
CA GLY A 182 12.39 17.07 8.87
C GLY A 182 11.51 17.09 10.10
N ARG A 183 10.18 17.08 9.94
CA ARG A 183 9.16 17.09 10.99
C ARG A 183 7.83 16.56 10.47
N ALA A 184 6.88 16.28 11.35
CA ALA A 184 5.51 16.05 10.92
C ALA A 184 4.88 17.34 10.36
N PRO A 185 3.99 17.24 9.35
CA PRO A 185 3.21 18.41 8.93
C PRO A 185 2.23 18.83 10.03
N ASP A 186 1.93 20.13 10.11
CA ASP A 186 0.96 20.68 11.07
C ASP A 186 -0.47 20.20 10.74
N ILE A 187 -0.75 20.03 9.45
CA ILE A 187 -2.02 19.51 8.92
C ILE A 187 -1.72 18.46 7.87
N HIS A 188 -2.29 17.27 8.02
CA HIS A 188 -2.18 16.18 7.05
C HIS A 188 -3.55 15.84 6.47
N CYS A 189 -3.80 16.28 5.24
CA CYS A 189 -5.04 16.01 4.52
C CYS A 189 -4.90 14.74 3.68
N LEU A 190 -5.83 13.80 3.84
CA LEU A 190 -5.86 12.57 3.03
C LEU A 190 -7.31 12.09 2.86
N PRO A 191 -7.60 11.36 1.76
CA PRO A 191 -8.93 10.75 1.58
C PRO A 191 -9.15 9.64 2.60
N VAL A 192 -10.33 9.62 3.20
CA VAL A 192 -10.74 8.59 4.16
C VAL A 192 -11.95 7.83 3.61
N GLY A 193 -11.76 6.54 3.30
CA GLY A 193 -12.81 5.58 3.01
C GLY A 193 -12.84 4.52 4.12
N ASN A 194 -12.17 3.38 3.91
CA ASN A 194 -12.06 2.32 4.93
C ASN A 194 -11.03 2.63 6.02
N ALA A 195 -10.70 3.88 6.24
CA ALA A 195 -9.81 4.42 7.26
C ALA A 195 -8.36 3.86 7.30
N GLY A 196 -7.97 2.95 6.41
CA GLY A 196 -6.65 2.30 6.43
C GLY A 196 -5.48 3.29 6.40
N ASN A 197 -5.54 4.35 5.56
CA ASN A 197 -4.49 5.34 5.48
C ASN A 197 -4.37 6.19 6.75
N ILE A 198 -5.50 6.69 7.27
CA ILE A 198 -5.44 7.50 8.48
C ILE A 198 -4.97 6.68 9.68
N THR A 199 -5.37 5.42 9.77
CA THR A 199 -4.88 4.48 10.78
C THR A 199 -3.37 4.27 10.67
N ALA A 200 -2.83 4.21 9.45
CA ALA A 200 -1.40 4.04 9.21
C ALA A 200 -0.59 5.33 9.48
N TYR A 201 -1.13 6.50 9.12
CA TYR A 201 -0.40 7.76 9.17
C TYR A 201 -0.43 8.40 10.57
N TRP A 202 -1.53 8.23 11.29
CA TRP A 202 -1.72 8.82 12.61
C TRP A 202 -0.60 8.50 13.60
N PRO A 203 -0.19 7.23 13.83
CA PRO A 203 0.89 6.92 14.77
C PRO A 203 2.21 7.60 14.39
N VAL A 204 2.53 7.67 13.10
CA VAL A 204 3.77 8.29 12.61
C VAL A 204 3.76 9.79 12.89
N SER A 205 2.72 10.49 12.45
CA SER A 205 2.59 11.94 12.63
C SER A 205 2.54 12.31 14.13
N TYR A 206 1.79 11.55 14.93
CA TYR A 206 1.69 11.77 16.36
C TYR A 206 3.04 11.61 17.07
N THR A 207 3.81 10.57 16.75
CA THR A 207 5.14 10.34 17.31
C THR A 207 6.10 11.47 16.98
N HIS A 208 6.08 11.98 15.74
CA HIS A 208 6.94 13.09 15.33
C HIS A 208 6.52 14.45 15.94
N LEU A 209 5.25 14.60 16.33
CA LEU A 209 4.76 15.81 17.00
C LEU A 209 5.06 15.81 18.51
N THR A 210 5.03 14.65 19.16
CA THR A 210 5.03 14.54 20.63
C THR A 210 6.35 14.10 21.23
N LEU A 211 7.20 13.42 20.48
CA LEU A 211 8.52 13.01 20.93
C LEU A 211 9.58 14.02 20.50
N PRO A 212 10.45 14.49 21.42
CA PRO A 212 11.59 15.30 21.05
C PRO A 212 12.43 14.49 20.05
N THR A 213 12.68 15.07 18.88
CA THR A 213 13.53 14.47 17.86
C THR A 213 14.93 14.37 18.43
N LYS A 214 15.29 13.23 19.02
CA LYS A 214 16.70 12.94 19.26
C LYS A 214 17.36 12.79 17.89
N ARG A 215 18.03 13.83 17.45
CA ARG A 215 19.05 13.68 16.40
C ARG A 215 20.07 12.70 16.96
N ILE A 216 20.08 11.48 16.44
CA ILE A 216 21.23 10.59 16.58
C ILE A 216 22.26 11.17 15.63
N VAL A 217 23.28 11.76 16.21
CA VAL A 217 24.48 12.25 15.54
C VAL A 217 25.36 11.03 15.25
#